data_9cff64400e564ecf63a6af3abcbbdb38
#
_entry.id   9cff64400e564ecf63a6af3abcbbdb38
#
_cell.length_a   1.000
_cell.length_b   1.000
_cell.length_c   1.000
_cell.angle_alpha   90.00
_cell.angle_beta   90.00
_cell.angle_gamma   90.00
#
_symmetry.space_group_name_H-M   'P 1'
#
loop_
_entity.id
_entity.type
_entity.pdbx_description
1 polymer ?
#
loop_
_entity_poly.entity_id
_entity_poly.type
_entity_poly.pdbx_seq_one_letter_code
_entity_poly.pdbx_strand_id
1 'polypeptide(L)'
;MTGHALELLLRPLWPAVIEESPPEAGAGSRLLCLPGLGEPQWLRAGGWRIFVSVAESAAEGEPLASFAVEGGGSLDAVATPAGDVVLPFSLGEAYRAYVTEQWRAGSSGRHLSERSLNAFYRVKALIPRRLQLAARRRLIRRQGIPDFPAWPLDTSVSHLLRFYAGCSLRAAQLDEGEFLWFWPDGFRAALVLTHDVESDDGIRLALELADLEEEHGFRSSFNFGAWYRELDPGVLRELSSRGFEIGMHGLTHDRQLFSSRETFEARLQPLADLAGQLGAVGFRSPSTHRVIDWLGELPIEYDCTIPNSDPYEPQPGGCCSVWPFFVGDVVELPWTLPQDHTLLTLLRHRTPDLWLAQAAAIEREHGLVQCLSHPDRGYLAEADKRAVYAELLSGLAERPGLWRALPRDVARWWRRRAGATEPGDDIRRGTARLGETVLDVTVDPPS
;
A
#
# COMPACT_ATOMS: atom_id res chain seq x y z
N MET A 1 -19.30 6.45 -0.24
CA MET A 1 -18.71 5.13 0.19
C MET A 1 -17.52 5.34 1.15
N THR A 2 -17.67 6.11 2.20
CA THR A 2 -16.54 6.59 3.01
C THR A 2 -16.41 5.91 4.37
N GLY A 3 -17.46 5.64 5.08
CA GLY A 3 -17.41 4.91 6.37
C GLY A 3 -17.12 3.42 6.22
N HIS A 4 -17.54 2.81 5.12
CA HIS A 4 -17.36 1.38 4.86
C HIS A 4 -15.90 0.90 4.67
N ALA A 5 -14.95 1.78 4.32
CA ALA A 5 -13.60 1.34 3.96
C ALA A 5 -12.79 0.77 5.14
N LEU A 6 -12.88 1.39 6.33
CA LEU A 6 -12.22 0.86 7.55
C LEU A 6 -12.94 -0.37 8.09
N GLU A 7 -14.27 -0.41 8.00
CA GLU A 7 -15.05 -1.60 8.33
C GLU A 7 -14.66 -2.78 7.44
N LEU A 8 -14.46 -2.56 6.14
CA LEU A 8 -13.97 -3.58 5.21
C LEU A 8 -12.55 -4.03 5.56
N LEU A 9 -11.69 -3.14 6.05
CA LEU A 9 -10.34 -3.50 6.47
C LEU A 9 -10.34 -4.36 7.73
N LEU A 10 -11.05 -3.96 8.79
CA LEU A 10 -11.11 -4.74 10.05
C LEU A 10 -12.14 -5.88 9.99
N ARG A 11 -13.30 -5.68 9.35
CA ARG A 11 -14.41 -6.66 9.32
C ARG A 11 -14.80 -7.15 10.72
N PRO A 12 -15.25 -6.25 11.63
CA PRO A 12 -15.62 -6.62 12.99
C PRO A 12 -16.85 -7.54 13.00
N LEU A 13 -16.87 -8.47 13.94
CA LEU A 13 -18.00 -9.38 14.22
C LEU A 13 -18.82 -8.91 15.44
N TRP A 14 -18.43 -7.78 16.06
CA TRP A 14 -19.24 -7.12 17.09
C TRP A 14 -20.08 -5.98 16.47
N PRO A 15 -21.14 -5.56 17.14
CA PRO A 15 -21.94 -4.43 16.66
C PRO A 15 -21.12 -3.14 16.66
N ALA A 16 -20.57 -2.83 15.50
CA ALA A 16 -19.79 -1.60 15.28
C ALA A 16 -20.46 -0.87 14.12
N VAL A 17 -21.18 0.20 14.41
CA VAL A 17 -21.78 1.07 13.41
C VAL A 17 -21.05 2.41 13.45
N ILE A 18 -20.39 2.77 12.34
CA ILE A 18 -19.86 4.12 12.13
C ILE A 18 -21.00 4.96 11.54
N GLU A 19 -21.48 5.95 12.28
CA GLU A 19 -22.41 6.94 11.77
C GLU A 19 -21.68 8.26 11.45
N GLU A 20 -21.75 8.69 10.20
CA GLU A 20 -21.19 9.96 9.72
C GLU A 20 -22.26 11.08 9.71
N SER A 21 -23.18 11.08 10.66
CA SER A 21 -24.26 12.08 10.79
C SER A 21 -24.50 12.45 12.23
N PRO A 22 -25.01 13.68 12.52
CA PRO A 22 -25.43 14.01 13.86
C PRO A 22 -26.54 13.04 14.32
N PRO A 23 -26.51 12.61 15.60
CA PRO A 23 -27.36 11.53 16.09
C PRO A 23 -28.86 11.88 16.05
N GLU A 24 -29.67 11.04 15.41
CA GLU A 24 -31.09 10.95 15.75
C GLU A 24 -31.22 10.19 17.07
N ALA A 25 -32.00 10.72 18.00
CA ALA A 25 -32.16 10.15 19.34
C ALA A 25 -32.79 8.74 19.27
N GLY A 26 -32.01 7.70 19.60
CA GLY A 26 -32.49 6.33 19.69
C GLY A 26 -31.39 5.30 20.00
N ALA A 27 -31.64 4.51 21.00
CA ALA A 27 -31.07 3.26 21.51
C ALA A 27 -29.67 2.78 21.05
N GLY A 28 -28.73 2.68 21.99
CA GLY A 28 -27.46 1.97 21.93
C GLY A 28 -26.26 2.91 21.86
N SER A 29 -25.15 2.52 22.46
CA SER A 29 -23.89 3.27 22.35
C SER A 29 -23.32 3.15 20.94
N ARG A 30 -22.97 4.27 20.33
CA ARG A 30 -22.58 4.36 18.91
C ARG A 30 -21.20 5.03 18.76
N LEU A 31 -20.54 4.72 17.66
CA LEU A 31 -19.34 5.45 17.22
C LEU A 31 -19.78 6.51 16.20
N LEU A 32 -19.72 7.77 16.60
CA LEU A 32 -20.17 8.92 15.82
C LEU A 32 -18.96 9.70 15.31
N CYS A 33 -18.87 9.91 14.01
CA CYS A 33 -17.89 10.78 13.38
C CYS A 33 -18.53 12.11 13.01
N LEU A 34 -18.11 13.19 13.65
CA LEU A 34 -18.60 14.50 13.28
C LEU A 34 -18.04 14.90 11.90
N PRO A 35 -18.87 15.46 11.01
CA PRO A 35 -18.40 15.92 9.72
C PRO A 35 -17.41 17.09 9.92
N GLY A 36 -16.28 17.01 9.24
CA GLY A 36 -15.32 18.10 9.20
C GLY A 36 -15.83 19.27 8.34
N LEU A 37 -15.56 20.49 8.76
CA LEU A 37 -15.83 21.69 8.00
C LEU A 37 -14.51 22.41 7.69
N GLY A 38 -14.41 22.96 6.49
CA GLY A 38 -13.22 23.68 6.03
C GLY A 38 -12.16 22.77 5.39
N GLU A 39 -10.97 23.34 5.21
CA GLU A 39 -9.84 22.64 4.58
C GLU A 39 -9.24 21.60 5.53
N PRO A 40 -8.81 20.42 4.99
CA PRO A 40 -8.11 19.44 5.78
C PRO A 40 -6.83 19.98 6.41
N GLN A 41 -6.54 19.54 7.62
CA GLN A 41 -5.36 19.94 8.39
C GLN A 41 -4.71 18.76 9.09
N TRP A 42 -3.48 18.96 9.56
CA TRP A 42 -2.76 17.93 10.28
C TRP A 42 -3.16 17.90 11.75
N LEU A 43 -3.52 16.70 12.22
CA LEU A 43 -3.69 16.37 13.63
C LEU A 43 -2.57 15.46 14.09
N ARG A 44 -2.22 15.49 15.38
CA ARG A 44 -1.22 14.61 15.99
C ARG A 44 -1.75 14.00 17.28
N ALA A 45 -1.56 12.69 17.43
CA ALA A 45 -1.77 11.97 18.69
C ALA A 45 -0.54 11.08 18.95
N GLY A 46 0.29 11.43 19.92
CA GLY A 46 1.59 10.78 20.11
C GLY A 46 2.49 10.91 18.87
N GLY A 47 2.99 9.79 18.34
CA GLY A 47 3.79 9.73 17.11
C GLY A 47 2.98 9.64 15.82
N TRP A 48 1.66 9.59 15.90
CA TRP A 48 0.76 9.42 14.77
C TRP A 48 0.23 10.76 14.24
N ARG A 49 0.15 10.92 12.93
CA ARG A 49 -0.34 12.12 12.23
C ARG A 49 -1.53 11.75 11.35
N ILE A 50 -2.56 12.61 11.35
CA ILE A 50 -3.78 12.43 10.54
C ILE A 50 -3.99 13.70 9.72
N PHE A 51 -4.30 13.58 8.43
CA PHE A 51 -4.69 14.69 7.56
C PHE A 51 -6.18 14.60 7.27
N VAL A 52 -6.98 15.54 7.82
CA VAL A 52 -8.44 15.44 7.80
C VAL A 52 -9.09 16.79 8.07
N SER A 53 -10.31 16.99 7.59
CA SER A 53 -11.16 18.11 8.01
C SER A 53 -11.73 17.85 9.41
N VAL A 54 -11.85 18.89 10.22
CA VAL A 54 -12.29 18.78 11.62
C VAL A 54 -13.62 19.47 11.86
N ALA A 55 -14.36 18.99 12.85
CA ALA A 55 -15.62 19.60 13.27
C ALA A 55 -15.39 20.98 13.94
N GLU A 56 -16.30 21.92 13.76
CA GLU A 56 -16.23 23.27 14.38
C GLU A 56 -16.49 23.25 15.88
N SER A 57 -17.26 22.29 16.38
CA SER A 57 -17.63 22.20 17.79
C SER A 57 -17.17 20.88 18.39
N ALA A 58 -16.60 20.97 19.60
CA ALA A 58 -16.31 19.78 20.39
C ALA A 58 -17.62 19.21 20.99
N ALA A 59 -17.71 17.88 21.04
CA ALA A 59 -18.75 17.23 21.80
C ALA A 59 -18.41 17.27 23.30
N GLU A 60 -19.43 17.33 24.16
CA GLU A 60 -19.25 17.24 25.62
C GLU A 60 -19.14 15.76 26.04
N GLY A 61 -18.15 15.45 26.86
CA GLY A 61 -17.95 14.09 27.37
C GLY A 61 -16.60 13.88 28.07
N GLU A 62 -16.36 12.65 28.49
CA GLU A 62 -15.08 12.23 29.03
C GLU A 62 -14.06 12.07 27.90
N PRO A 63 -12.89 12.74 27.96
CA PRO A 63 -11.87 12.59 26.92
C PRO A 63 -11.32 11.16 26.85
N LEU A 64 -11.31 10.59 25.63
CA LEU A 64 -10.75 9.27 25.32
C LEU A 64 -9.39 9.35 24.62
N ALA A 65 -9.22 10.37 23.76
CA ALA A 65 -7.96 10.66 23.08
C ALA A 65 -7.92 12.14 22.70
N SER A 66 -6.74 12.76 22.78
CA SER A 66 -6.53 14.16 22.42
C SER A 66 -5.62 14.28 21.20
N PHE A 67 -6.02 15.13 20.27
CA PHE A 67 -5.33 15.40 19.00
C PHE A 67 -4.88 16.85 18.98
N ALA A 68 -3.56 17.07 18.98
CA ALA A 68 -2.99 18.40 18.78
C ALA A 68 -3.19 18.84 17.32
N VAL A 69 -3.69 20.03 17.11
CA VAL A 69 -3.89 20.62 15.77
C VAL A 69 -2.61 21.34 15.34
N GLU A 70 -2.14 21.07 14.12
CA GLU A 70 -0.99 21.78 13.55
C GLU A 70 -1.42 23.23 13.24
N GLY A 71 -0.93 24.18 14.04
CA GLY A 71 -1.39 25.59 14.01
C GLY A 71 -1.91 26.07 15.36
N GLY A 72 -2.15 25.17 16.30
CA GLY A 72 -2.50 25.43 17.70
C GLY A 72 -3.85 24.85 18.11
N GLY A 73 -3.97 24.59 19.41
CA GLY A 73 -5.15 23.97 20.00
C GLY A 73 -5.12 22.44 19.98
N SER A 74 -6.17 21.86 20.54
CA SER A 74 -6.42 20.41 20.56
C SER A 74 -7.89 20.11 20.37
N LEU A 75 -8.17 18.89 19.89
CA LEU A 75 -9.51 18.33 19.73
C LEU A 75 -9.55 16.97 20.41
N ASP A 76 -10.63 16.66 21.09
CA ASP A 76 -10.77 15.42 21.82
C ASP A 76 -11.81 14.50 21.17
N ALA A 77 -11.45 13.20 21.09
CA ALA A 77 -12.44 12.16 21.01
C ALA A 77 -13.01 11.92 22.39
N VAL A 78 -14.34 11.85 22.54
CA VAL A 78 -14.99 11.81 23.85
C VAL A 78 -15.99 10.68 23.98
N ALA A 79 -16.19 10.19 25.21
CA ALA A 79 -17.35 9.36 25.58
C ALA A 79 -18.43 10.27 26.15
N THR A 80 -19.62 10.26 25.56
CA THR A 80 -20.75 11.02 26.08
C THR A 80 -21.37 10.35 27.31
N PRO A 81 -22.14 11.08 28.13
CA PRO A 81 -22.89 10.47 29.24
C PRO A 81 -23.89 9.39 28.79
N ALA A 82 -24.33 9.41 27.52
CA ALA A 82 -25.18 8.40 26.91
C ALA A 82 -24.44 7.11 26.52
N GLY A 83 -23.10 7.12 26.58
CA GLY A 83 -22.23 6.00 26.21
C GLY A 83 -21.75 6.03 24.75
N ASP A 84 -22.17 7.02 23.94
CA ASP A 84 -21.66 7.18 22.59
C ASP A 84 -20.18 7.62 22.59
N VAL A 85 -19.41 7.14 21.61
CA VAL A 85 -18.06 7.65 21.34
C VAL A 85 -18.16 8.63 20.18
N VAL A 86 -17.72 9.89 20.40
CA VAL A 86 -17.79 10.95 19.40
C VAL A 86 -16.40 11.38 18.98
N LEU A 87 -16.12 11.36 17.68
CA LEU A 87 -14.88 11.77 17.07
C LEU A 87 -15.03 13.15 16.42
N PRO A 88 -14.02 14.06 16.57
CA PRO A 88 -14.06 15.39 15.98
C PRO A 88 -13.73 15.41 14.48
N PHE A 89 -13.66 14.24 13.82
CA PHE A 89 -13.37 14.08 12.39
C PHE A 89 -13.92 12.76 11.85
N SER A 90 -14.01 12.66 10.52
CA SER A 90 -14.40 11.43 9.84
C SER A 90 -13.24 10.45 9.72
N LEU A 91 -13.42 9.21 10.22
CA LEU A 91 -12.46 8.10 10.04
C LEU A 91 -12.32 7.72 8.56
N GLY A 92 -13.43 7.76 7.81
CA GLY A 92 -13.44 7.47 6.39
C GLY A 92 -12.66 8.50 5.57
N GLU A 93 -12.78 9.79 5.91
CA GLU A 93 -11.97 10.86 5.30
C GLU A 93 -10.48 10.66 5.61
N ALA A 94 -10.13 10.42 6.88
CA ALA A 94 -8.74 10.16 7.30
C ALA A 94 -8.12 8.98 6.56
N TYR A 95 -8.84 7.86 6.45
CA TYR A 95 -8.38 6.69 5.68
C TYR A 95 -8.17 7.03 4.21
N ARG A 96 -9.15 7.69 3.58
CA ARG A 96 -9.05 8.11 2.19
C ARG A 96 -7.86 9.02 1.97
N ALA A 97 -7.64 9.99 2.84
CA ALA A 97 -6.52 10.92 2.74
C ALA A 97 -5.17 10.21 2.69
N TYR A 98 -5.01 9.08 3.41
CA TYR A 98 -3.81 8.25 3.31
C TYR A 98 -3.75 7.48 1.99
N VAL A 99 -4.74 6.64 1.70
CA VAL A 99 -4.66 5.68 0.59
C VAL A 99 -4.72 6.35 -0.78
N THR A 100 -5.25 7.58 -0.87
CA THR A 100 -5.28 8.39 -2.10
C THR A 100 -4.25 9.52 -2.11
N GLU A 101 -3.33 9.56 -1.16
CA GLU A 101 -2.27 10.57 -1.04
C GLU A 101 -2.77 12.02 -0.98
N GLN A 102 -4.02 12.29 -0.53
CA GLN A 102 -4.56 13.65 -0.39
C GLN A 102 -3.78 14.49 0.64
N TRP A 103 -3.13 13.86 1.61
CA TRP A 103 -2.21 14.49 2.55
C TRP A 103 -1.09 15.28 1.87
N ARG A 104 -0.79 15.03 0.60
CA ARG A 104 0.22 15.78 -0.18
C ARG A 104 -0.15 17.26 -0.34
N ALA A 105 -1.44 17.59 -0.36
CA ALA A 105 -1.92 18.97 -0.43
C ALA A 105 -1.48 19.79 0.81
N GLY A 106 -1.41 19.13 1.99
CA GLY A 106 -0.95 19.74 3.24
C GLY A 106 0.56 19.67 3.48
N SER A 107 1.35 19.10 2.54
CA SER A 107 2.78 18.94 2.71
C SER A 107 3.57 20.06 2.01
N SER A 108 4.50 20.70 2.72
CA SER A 108 5.41 21.72 2.16
C SER A 108 6.56 21.15 1.34
N GLY A 109 6.48 19.91 0.90
CA GLY A 109 7.53 19.22 0.16
C GLY A 109 7.87 19.92 -1.16
N ARG A 110 9.16 20.18 -1.41
CA ARG A 110 9.65 20.68 -2.70
C ARG A 110 9.57 19.58 -3.76
N HIS A 111 8.42 19.46 -4.38
CA HIS A 111 8.28 18.62 -5.59
C HIS A 111 8.91 19.35 -6.78
N LEU A 112 9.70 18.61 -7.57
CA LEU A 112 10.12 19.15 -8.87
C LEU A 112 8.87 19.44 -9.68
N SER A 113 8.78 20.64 -10.28
CA SER A 113 7.62 20.96 -11.11
C SER A 113 7.53 19.96 -12.27
N GLU A 114 6.33 19.63 -12.71
CA GLU A 114 6.12 18.76 -13.86
C GLU A 114 6.89 19.23 -15.11
N ARG A 115 7.01 20.55 -15.28
CA ARG A 115 7.82 21.15 -16.37
C ARG A 115 9.29 20.76 -16.26
N SER A 116 9.86 20.77 -15.04
CA SER A 116 11.26 20.39 -14.80
C SER A 116 11.47 18.88 -14.99
N LEU A 117 10.52 18.05 -14.57
CA LEU A 117 10.53 16.62 -14.81
C LEU A 117 10.43 16.31 -16.32
N ASN A 118 9.49 16.90 -17.01
CA ASN A 118 9.32 16.70 -18.46
C ASN A 118 10.55 17.17 -19.26
N ALA A 119 11.18 18.29 -18.87
CA ALA A 119 12.44 18.74 -19.48
C ALA A 119 13.58 17.73 -19.22
N PHE A 120 13.70 17.21 -18.00
CA PHE A 120 14.68 16.17 -17.68
C PHE A 120 14.48 14.90 -18.51
N TYR A 121 13.24 14.42 -18.64
CA TYR A 121 12.94 13.21 -19.42
C TYR A 121 13.26 13.37 -20.91
N ARG A 122 13.11 14.57 -21.49
CA ARG A 122 13.49 14.86 -22.89
C ARG A 122 15.00 14.74 -23.14
N VAL A 123 15.81 15.13 -22.15
CA VAL A 123 17.28 15.09 -22.28
C VAL A 123 17.93 13.88 -21.63
N LYS A 124 17.17 13.10 -20.86
CA LYS A 124 17.66 11.93 -20.11
C LYS A 124 18.41 10.94 -21.00
N ALA A 125 17.91 10.68 -22.21
CA ALA A 125 18.53 9.75 -23.16
C ALA A 125 19.94 10.18 -23.61
N LEU A 126 20.25 11.49 -23.56
CA LEU A 126 21.55 12.05 -23.94
C LEU A 126 22.57 12.03 -22.79
N ILE A 127 22.14 11.78 -21.54
CA ILE A 127 23.00 11.79 -20.37
C ILE A 127 23.43 10.35 -20.04
N PRO A 128 24.73 10.05 -19.94
CA PRO A 128 25.21 8.74 -19.55
C PRO A 128 24.59 8.30 -18.21
N ARG A 129 24.13 7.04 -18.08
CA ARG A 129 23.43 6.50 -16.91
C ARG A 129 24.22 6.74 -15.59
N ARG A 130 25.55 6.66 -15.63
CA ARG A 130 26.40 6.93 -14.46
C ARG A 130 26.25 8.35 -13.93
N LEU A 131 26.14 9.34 -14.82
CA LEU A 131 25.94 10.74 -14.44
C LEU A 131 24.53 10.99 -13.93
N GLN A 132 23.51 10.37 -14.55
CA GLN A 132 22.13 10.42 -14.05
C GLN A 132 22.05 9.90 -12.61
N LEU A 133 22.63 8.72 -12.33
CA LEU A 133 22.66 8.12 -10.99
C LEU A 133 23.45 8.98 -9.99
N ALA A 134 24.59 9.55 -10.40
CA ALA A 134 25.38 10.42 -9.53
C ALA A 134 24.61 11.70 -9.15
N ALA A 135 23.93 12.32 -10.13
CA ALA A 135 23.08 13.49 -9.90
C ALA A 135 21.90 13.16 -8.98
N ARG A 136 21.21 12.02 -9.21
CA ARG A 136 20.10 11.57 -8.38
C ARG A 136 20.52 11.28 -6.94
N ARG A 137 21.65 10.59 -6.73
CA ARG A 137 22.22 10.35 -5.39
C ARG A 137 22.59 11.65 -4.68
N ARG A 138 23.13 12.64 -5.42
CA ARG A 138 23.43 13.97 -4.85
C ARG A 138 22.15 14.69 -4.43
N LEU A 139 21.10 14.59 -5.25
CA LEU A 139 19.79 15.19 -4.95
C LEU A 139 19.18 14.57 -3.69
N ILE A 140 19.11 13.24 -3.60
CA ILE A 140 18.61 12.48 -2.44
C ILE A 140 19.34 12.90 -1.16
N ARG A 141 20.68 12.96 -1.19
CA ARG A 141 21.47 13.40 -0.01
C ARG A 141 21.18 14.84 0.42
N ARG A 142 20.73 15.69 -0.50
CA ARG A 142 20.42 17.10 -0.19
C ARG A 142 18.98 17.29 0.27
N GLN A 143 18.06 16.50 -0.24
CA GLN A 143 16.64 16.61 0.11
C GLN A 143 16.33 16.02 1.48
N GLY A 144 17.11 15.02 1.93
CA GLY A 144 16.81 14.25 3.13
C GLY A 144 15.61 13.32 2.93
N ILE A 145 15.19 12.70 4.03
CA ILE A 145 13.95 11.91 4.10
C ILE A 145 12.85 12.86 4.58
N PRO A 146 11.68 12.92 3.93
CA PRO A 146 10.56 13.72 4.41
C PRO A 146 10.05 13.20 5.76
N ASP A 147 9.46 14.10 6.56
CA ASP A 147 8.88 13.74 7.85
C ASP A 147 7.62 12.86 7.72
N PHE A 148 6.98 12.89 6.54
CA PHE A 148 5.79 12.10 6.23
C PHE A 148 5.69 11.84 4.71
N PRO A 149 5.32 10.63 4.27
CA PRO A 149 5.18 9.40 5.09
C PRO A 149 6.53 8.97 5.70
N ALA A 150 6.47 8.22 6.81
CA ALA A 150 7.67 7.66 7.42
C ALA A 150 8.33 6.65 6.46
N TRP A 151 9.66 6.76 6.30
CA TRP A 151 10.42 5.83 5.48
C TRP A 151 11.42 5.05 6.36
N PRO A 152 11.63 3.75 6.15
CA PRO A 152 11.21 2.93 5.01
C PRO A 152 9.79 2.36 5.09
N LEU A 153 9.09 2.49 6.20
CA LEU A 153 7.74 1.97 6.43
C LEU A 153 6.89 3.01 7.14
N ASP A 154 5.72 3.28 6.62
CA ASP A 154 4.69 4.08 7.29
C ASP A 154 3.56 3.19 7.80
N THR A 155 3.18 3.35 9.07
CA THR A 155 2.14 2.57 9.75
C THR A 155 0.92 3.40 10.15
N SER A 156 0.71 4.54 9.49
CA SER A 156 -0.40 5.44 9.85
C SER A 156 -1.77 4.81 9.69
N VAL A 157 -1.97 3.99 8.64
CA VAL A 157 -3.21 3.23 8.47
C VAL A 157 -3.37 2.17 9.57
N SER A 158 -2.27 1.56 10.05
CA SER A 158 -2.32 0.64 11.18
C SER A 158 -2.77 1.32 12.47
N HIS A 159 -2.27 2.54 12.74
CA HIS A 159 -2.72 3.34 13.88
C HIS A 159 -4.20 3.73 13.76
N LEU A 160 -4.63 4.15 12.56
CA LEU A 160 -6.03 4.48 12.31
C LEU A 160 -6.95 3.28 12.53
N LEU A 161 -6.52 2.08 12.09
CA LEU A 161 -7.27 0.84 12.27
C LEU A 161 -7.42 0.47 13.75
N ARG A 162 -6.32 0.54 14.52
CA ARG A 162 -6.35 0.28 15.97
C ARG A 162 -7.21 1.30 16.70
N PHE A 163 -7.10 2.59 16.35
CA PHE A 163 -7.95 3.64 16.92
C PHE A 163 -9.43 3.40 16.62
N TYR A 164 -9.76 3.01 15.38
CA TYR A 164 -11.12 2.61 15.01
C TYR A 164 -11.61 1.44 15.88
N ALA A 165 -10.80 0.38 16.00
CA ALA A 165 -11.15 -0.78 16.82
C ALA A 165 -11.37 -0.39 18.29
N GLY A 166 -10.49 0.43 18.86
CA GLY A 166 -10.60 0.90 20.25
C GLY A 166 -11.86 1.73 20.50
N CYS A 167 -12.13 2.69 19.63
CA CYS A 167 -13.35 3.51 19.72
C CYS A 167 -14.61 2.67 19.54
N SER A 168 -14.59 1.71 18.63
CA SER A 168 -15.70 0.80 18.35
C SER A 168 -15.97 -0.16 19.51
N LEU A 169 -14.93 -0.77 20.12
CA LEU A 169 -15.04 -1.60 21.31
C LEU A 169 -15.55 -0.78 22.51
N ARG A 170 -15.02 0.43 22.70
CA ARG A 170 -15.46 1.33 23.75
C ARG A 170 -16.94 1.69 23.61
N ALA A 171 -17.39 2.02 22.38
CA ALA A 171 -18.80 2.29 22.09
C ALA A 171 -19.68 1.06 22.34
N ALA A 172 -19.20 -0.14 22.01
CA ALA A 172 -19.89 -1.39 22.28
C ALA A 172 -19.81 -1.85 23.75
N GLN A 173 -19.07 -1.14 24.60
CA GLN A 173 -18.80 -1.51 26.00
C GLN A 173 -18.14 -2.88 26.15
N LEU A 174 -17.22 -3.18 25.23
CA LEU A 174 -16.46 -4.43 25.19
C LEU A 174 -14.97 -4.16 25.43
N ASP A 175 -14.31 -5.09 26.15
CA ASP A 175 -12.86 -5.06 26.32
C ASP A 175 -12.14 -5.80 25.18
N GLU A 176 -12.85 -6.74 24.52
CA GLU A 176 -12.34 -7.47 23.35
C GLU A 176 -13.47 -7.78 22.36
N GLY A 177 -13.08 -7.99 21.10
CA GLY A 177 -14.00 -8.35 20.04
C GLY A 177 -13.31 -9.16 18.95
N GLU A 178 -14.08 -10.05 18.31
CA GLU A 178 -13.58 -10.83 17.19
C GLU A 178 -13.80 -10.09 15.87
N PHE A 179 -12.92 -10.34 14.88
CA PHE A 179 -13.04 -9.84 13.53
C PHE A 179 -12.58 -10.88 12.51
N LEU A 180 -12.95 -10.72 11.23
CA LEU A 180 -12.46 -11.60 10.17
C LEU A 180 -10.98 -11.36 9.92
N TRP A 181 -10.16 -12.40 10.13
CA TRP A 181 -8.72 -12.31 10.01
C TRP A 181 -8.26 -11.86 8.61
N PHE A 182 -7.10 -11.23 8.53
CA PHE A 182 -6.61 -10.63 7.29
C PHE A 182 -6.26 -11.64 6.21
N TRP A 183 -5.71 -12.81 6.59
CA TRP A 183 -5.13 -13.76 5.66
C TRP A 183 -5.74 -15.16 5.80
N PRO A 184 -5.66 -16.00 4.73
CA PRO A 184 -6.23 -17.35 4.78
C PRO A 184 -5.55 -18.20 5.87
N ASP A 185 -6.25 -19.20 6.35
CA ASP A 185 -5.75 -20.24 7.25
C ASP A 185 -5.03 -19.75 8.53
N GLY A 186 -5.17 -18.46 8.85
CA GLY A 186 -4.52 -17.85 10.00
C GLY A 186 -3.06 -17.45 9.78
N PHE A 187 -2.58 -17.39 8.53
CA PHE A 187 -1.27 -16.80 8.24
C PHE A 187 -1.14 -15.41 8.86
N ARG A 188 0.03 -15.09 9.38
CA ARG A 188 0.26 -13.81 10.09
C ARG A 188 0.38 -12.62 9.15
N ALA A 189 0.92 -12.84 7.94
CA ALA A 189 1.08 -11.83 6.91
C ALA A 189 1.10 -12.52 5.53
N ALA A 190 0.92 -11.78 4.45
CA ALA A 190 1.15 -12.28 3.10
C ALA A 190 2.51 -11.83 2.56
N LEU A 191 3.08 -12.62 1.66
CA LEU A 191 4.31 -12.31 0.93
C LEU A 191 4.08 -12.44 -0.56
N VAL A 192 4.41 -11.38 -1.30
CA VAL A 192 4.34 -11.29 -2.75
C VAL A 192 5.66 -10.78 -3.30
N LEU A 193 6.18 -11.46 -4.31
CA LEU A 193 7.35 -11.04 -5.08
C LEU A 193 6.90 -10.61 -6.48
N THR A 194 7.39 -9.47 -6.96
CA THR A 194 7.03 -8.93 -8.27
C THR A 194 8.24 -8.35 -8.98
N HIS A 195 8.31 -8.52 -10.30
CA HIS A 195 9.41 -8.05 -11.12
C HIS A 195 8.90 -7.29 -12.32
N ASP A 196 9.42 -6.07 -12.51
CA ASP A 196 9.18 -5.30 -13.72
C ASP A 196 10.29 -5.61 -14.73
N VAL A 197 9.89 -6.11 -15.90
CA VAL A 197 10.82 -6.42 -16.99
C VAL A 197 10.87 -5.19 -17.90
N GLU A 198 12.03 -4.52 -17.97
CA GLU A 198 12.14 -3.22 -18.63
C GLU A 198 12.89 -3.25 -19.97
N SER A 199 13.57 -4.35 -20.32
CA SER A 199 14.38 -4.45 -21.54
C SER A 199 14.22 -5.78 -22.26
N ASP A 200 14.62 -5.81 -23.55
CA ASP A 200 14.63 -7.03 -24.36
C ASP A 200 15.53 -8.13 -23.73
N ASP A 201 16.67 -7.74 -23.12
CA ASP A 201 17.51 -8.68 -22.36
C ASP A 201 16.80 -9.19 -21.10
N GLY A 202 16.00 -8.34 -20.44
CA GLY A 202 15.25 -8.66 -19.24
C GLY A 202 14.27 -9.80 -19.45
N ILE A 203 13.70 -9.95 -20.65
CA ILE A 203 12.78 -11.06 -20.98
C ILE A 203 13.46 -12.40 -20.73
N ARG A 204 14.69 -12.59 -21.21
CA ARG A 204 15.45 -13.84 -20.99
C ARG A 204 15.96 -13.95 -19.55
N LEU A 205 16.41 -12.83 -18.95
CA LEU A 205 16.90 -12.78 -17.58
C LEU A 205 15.80 -13.07 -16.55
N ALA A 206 14.53 -12.92 -16.93
CA ALA A 206 13.40 -13.31 -16.09
C ALA A 206 13.42 -14.81 -15.81
N LEU A 207 13.82 -15.67 -16.76
CA LEU A 207 13.94 -17.13 -16.52
C LEU A 207 15.06 -17.44 -15.51
N GLU A 208 16.22 -16.77 -15.61
CA GLU A 208 17.32 -16.96 -14.65
C GLU A 208 16.93 -16.52 -13.22
N LEU A 209 16.08 -15.48 -13.10
CA LEU A 209 15.55 -15.04 -11.81
C LEU A 209 14.49 -16.01 -11.28
N ALA A 210 13.64 -16.55 -12.16
CA ALA A 210 12.68 -17.58 -11.83
C ALA A 210 13.35 -18.86 -11.32
N ASP A 211 14.50 -19.27 -11.92
CA ASP A 211 15.30 -20.40 -11.43
C ASP A 211 15.75 -20.17 -9.98
N LEU A 212 16.29 -18.99 -9.69
CA LEU A 212 16.72 -18.62 -8.34
C LEU A 212 15.56 -18.66 -7.32
N GLU A 213 14.40 -18.17 -7.70
CA GLU A 213 13.21 -18.17 -6.82
C GLU A 213 12.69 -19.58 -6.57
N GLU A 214 12.69 -20.45 -7.59
CA GLU A 214 12.34 -21.87 -7.45
C GLU A 214 13.26 -22.61 -6.49
N GLU A 215 14.58 -22.35 -6.57
CA GLU A 215 15.58 -22.92 -5.65
C GLU A 215 15.28 -22.61 -4.19
N HIS A 216 14.65 -21.44 -3.94
CA HIS A 216 14.24 -20.99 -2.59
C HIS A 216 12.75 -21.30 -2.26
N GLY A 217 12.03 -21.96 -3.17
CA GLY A 217 10.62 -22.34 -2.97
C GLY A 217 9.63 -21.19 -3.12
N PHE A 218 9.94 -20.20 -3.96
CA PHE A 218 9.06 -19.07 -4.26
C PHE A 218 8.51 -19.11 -5.69
N ARG A 219 7.43 -18.37 -5.86
CA ARG A 219 6.85 -17.96 -7.15
C ARG A 219 6.52 -16.49 -7.07
N SER A 220 6.62 -15.79 -8.20
CA SER A 220 6.43 -14.36 -8.31
C SER A 220 5.59 -13.99 -9.53
N SER A 221 5.38 -12.70 -9.74
CA SER A 221 4.82 -12.13 -10.95
C SER A 221 5.91 -11.40 -11.73
N PHE A 222 5.96 -11.63 -13.04
CA PHE A 222 6.76 -10.87 -13.99
C PHE A 222 5.86 -9.97 -14.82
N ASN A 223 6.05 -8.66 -14.72
CA ASN A 223 5.25 -7.66 -15.40
C ASN A 223 5.91 -7.24 -16.71
N PHE A 224 5.24 -7.48 -17.84
CA PHE A 224 5.74 -7.18 -19.18
C PHE A 224 5.01 -6.00 -19.81
N GLY A 225 5.74 -5.20 -20.60
CA GLY A 225 5.19 -4.08 -21.36
C GLY A 225 4.98 -4.44 -22.84
N ALA A 226 4.49 -3.46 -23.63
CA ALA A 226 4.30 -3.61 -25.07
C ALA A 226 5.43 -2.97 -25.91
N TRP A 227 6.49 -2.45 -25.30
CA TRP A 227 7.55 -1.69 -25.99
C TRP A 227 8.75 -2.52 -26.45
N TYR A 228 8.79 -3.83 -26.21
CA TYR A 228 9.87 -4.69 -26.68
C TYR A 228 9.89 -4.79 -28.20
N ARG A 229 11.08 -5.03 -28.78
CA ARG A 229 11.23 -5.36 -30.19
C ARG A 229 10.51 -6.65 -30.53
N GLU A 230 10.64 -7.64 -29.61
CA GLU A 230 9.98 -8.92 -29.70
C GLU A 230 9.76 -9.47 -28.30
N LEU A 231 8.51 -9.69 -27.94
CA LEU A 231 8.15 -10.38 -26.69
C LEU A 231 8.02 -11.87 -27.03
N ASP A 232 9.01 -12.67 -26.59
CA ASP A 232 9.05 -14.11 -26.87
C ASP A 232 7.89 -14.84 -26.17
N PRO A 233 6.90 -15.36 -26.90
CA PRO A 233 5.81 -16.13 -26.30
C PRO A 233 6.28 -17.44 -25.66
N GLY A 234 7.48 -17.94 -25.99
CA GLY A 234 8.11 -19.09 -25.37
C GLY A 234 8.43 -18.82 -23.90
N VAL A 235 9.05 -17.67 -23.62
CA VAL A 235 9.36 -17.23 -22.24
C VAL A 235 8.09 -17.09 -21.41
N LEU A 236 7.05 -16.46 -21.96
CA LEU A 236 5.77 -16.30 -21.23
C LEU A 236 5.13 -17.66 -20.90
N ARG A 237 5.11 -18.59 -21.88
CA ARG A 237 4.58 -19.94 -21.65
C ARG A 237 5.41 -20.72 -20.63
N GLU A 238 6.72 -20.61 -20.68
CA GLU A 238 7.62 -21.28 -19.74
C GLU A 238 7.36 -20.78 -18.32
N LEU A 239 7.40 -19.45 -18.06
CA LEU A 239 7.09 -18.86 -16.77
C LEU A 239 5.71 -19.31 -16.25
N SER A 240 4.67 -19.22 -17.09
CA SER A 240 3.32 -19.62 -16.71
C SER A 240 3.21 -21.11 -16.38
N SER A 241 3.88 -21.99 -17.17
CA SER A 241 3.87 -23.44 -16.93
C SER A 241 4.58 -23.84 -15.64
N ARG A 242 5.52 -23.03 -15.19
CA ARG A 242 6.25 -23.17 -13.92
C ARG A 242 5.50 -22.55 -12.72
N GLY A 243 4.31 -21.97 -12.95
CA GLY A 243 3.46 -21.42 -11.91
C GLY A 243 3.76 -19.95 -11.55
N PHE A 244 4.57 -19.24 -12.34
CA PHE A 244 4.76 -17.80 -12.23
C PHE A 244 3.57 -17.05 -12.84
N GLU A 245 3.31 -15.86 -12.34
CA GLU A 245 2.27 -14.99 -12.88
C GLU A 245 2.85 -14.06 -13.95
N ILE A 246 2.10 -13.86 -15.02
CA ILE A 246 2.38 -12.81 -15.99
C ILE A 246 1.51 -11.61 -15.68
N GLY A 247 2.14 -10.49 -15.38
CA GLY A 247 1.51 -9.19 -15.17
C GLY A 247 1.77 -8.22 -16.32
N MET A 248 1.09 -7.08 -16.30
CA MET A 248 1.20 -6.04 -17.31
C MET A 248 1.95 -4.83 -16.75
N HIS A 249 2.96 -4.32 -17.52
CA HIS A 249 3.73 -3.12 -17.16
C HIS A 249 3.39 -1.90 -18.03
N GLY A 250 2.35 -1.97 -18.83
CA GLY A 250 1.86 -0.87 -19.66
C GLY A 250 2.25 -0.94 -21.13
N LEU A 251 1.80 0.06 -21.90
CA LEU A 251 2.01 0.14 -23.36
C LEU A 251 3.36 0.74 -23.72
N THR A 252 3.83 1.70 -22.93
CA THR A 252 5.06 2.47 -23.18
C THR A 252 5.70 2.83 -21.84
N HIS A 253 7.04 2.89 -21.79
CA HIS A 253 7.77 3.28 -20.57
C HIS A 253 8.08 4.79 -20.55
N ASP A 254 7.05 5.63 -20.79
CA ASP A 254 7.19 7.08 -21.02
C ASP A 254 6.36 7.97 -20.08
N ARG A 255 5.68 7.40 -19.07
CA ARG A 255 4.81 8.10 -18.12
C ARG A 255 3.58 8.77 -18.77
N GLN A 256 3.26 8.48 -20.03
CA GLN A 256 2.18 9.16 -20.74
C GLN A 256 0.78 8.68 -20.31
N LEU A 257 0.64 7.48 -19.74
CA LEU A 257 -0.67 6.92 -19.37
C LEU A 257 -1.50 7.90 -18.54
N PHE A 258 -0.90 8.54 -17.55
CA PHE A 258 -1.58 9.46 -16.64
C PHE A 258 -1.28 10.94 -16.93
N SER A 259 -0.85 11.30 -18.15
CA SER A 259 -0.49 12.67 -18.51
C SER A 259 -1.71 13.58 -18.72
N SER A 260 -2.83 13.04 -19.18
CA SER A 260 -4.12 13.71 -19.30
C SER A 260 -5.25 12.69 -19.32
N ARG A 261 -6.45 13.12 -18.98
CA ARG A 261 -7.65 12.27 -19.02
C ARG A 261 -7.91 11.72 -20.42
N GLU A 262 -7.77 12.54 -21.44
CA GLU A 262 -7.90 12.12 -22.84
C GLU A 262 -6.91 11.01 -23.21
N THR A 263 -5.64 11.17 -22.83
CA THR A 263 -4.61 10.14 -23.08
C THR A 263 -4.92 8.85 -22.34
N PHE A 264 -5.37 8.94 -21.10
CA PHE A 264 -5.75 7.79 -20.30
C PHE A 264 -6.89 7.00 -20.95
N GLU A 265 -8.00 7.66 -21.28
CA GLU A 265 -9.17 7.05 -21.93
C GLU A 265 -8.81 6.40 -23.27
N ALA A 266 -7.99 7.08 -24.08
CA ALA A 266 -7.53 6.54 -25.38
C ALA A 266 -6.66 5.28 -25.22
N ARG A 267 -6.06 5.04 -24.06
CA ARG A 267 -5.19 3.89 -23.79
C ARG A 267 -5.90 2.71 -23.09
N LEU A 268 -7.14 2.88 -22.63
CA LEU A 268 -7.86 1.80 -21.93
C LEU A 268 -8.06 0.56 -22.80
N GLN A 269 -8.56 0.73 -24.04
CA GLN A 269 -8.75 -0.41 -24.95
C GLN A 269 -7.41 -1.07 -25.35
N PRO A 270 -6.36 -0.34 -25.75
CA PRO A 270 -5.04 -0.93 -25.99
C PRO A 270 -4.47 -1.66 -24.77
N LEU A 271 -4.72 -1.21 -23.53
CA LEU A 271 -4.32 -1.92 -22.31
C LEU A 271 -5.13 -3.21 -22.13
N ALA A 272 -6.43 -3.19 -22.39
CA ALA A 272 -7.26 -4.38 -22.35
C ALA A 272 -6.79 -5.44 -23.38
N ASP A 273 -6.44 -4.99 -24.58
CA ASP A 273 -5.91 -5.86 -25.64
C ASP A 273 -4.57 -6.49 -25.22
N LEU A 274 -3.67 -5.70 -24.61
CA LEU A 274 -2.39 -6.18 -24.09
C LEU A 274 -2.60 -7.18 -22.94
N ALA A 275 -3.50 -6.88 -22.00
CA ALA A 275 -3.86 -7.78 -20.92
C ALA A 275 -4.34 -9.13 -21.45
N GLY A 276 -5.22 -9.12 -22.48
CA GLY A 276 -5.70 -10.33 -23.16
C GLY A 276 -4.56 -11.11 -23.84
N GLN A 277 -3.63 -10.42 -24.51
CA GLN A 277 -2.47 -11.06 -25.16
C GLN A 277 -1.52 -11.73 -24.17
N LEU A 278 -1.32 -11.09 -22.99
CA LEU A 278 -0.45 -11.60 -21.93
C LEU A 278 -1.15 -12.65 -21.04
N GLY A 279 -2.48 -12.73 -21.06
CA GLY A 279 -3.27 -13.44 -20.06
C GLY A 279 -3.13 -12.79 -18.66
N ALA A 280 -2.82 -11.49 -18.61
CA ALA A 280 -2.56 -10.76 -17.38
C ALA A 280 -3.86 -10.24 -16.77
N VAL A 281 -3.94 -10.29 -15.44
CA VAL A 281 -5.04 -9.72 -14.65
C VAL A 281 -4.56 -8.59 -13.74
N GLY A 282 -3.26 -8.39 -13.65
CA GLY A 282 -2.62 -7.39 -12.82
C GLY A 282 -1.77 -6.39 -13.59
N PHE A 283 -1.55 -5.23 -12.98
CA PHE A 283 -0.84 -4.12 -13.57
C PHE A 283 0.13 -3.47 -12.59
N ARG A 284 1.21 -2.93 -13.12
CA ARG A 284 2.06 -1.91 -12.49
C ARG A 284 2.43 -0.84 -13.50
N SER A 285 2.22 0.42 -13.12
CA SER A 285 2.57 1.55 -13.97
C SER A 285 4.08 1.77 -14.06
N PRO A 286 4.64 2.01 -15.25
CA PRO A 286 6.04 2.39 -15.42
C PRO A 286 6.44 3.57 -14.55
N SER A 287 7.60 3.45 -13.87
CA SER A 287 8.10 4.45 -12.92
C SER A 287 7.12 4.77 -11.79
N THR A 288 6.22 3.86 -11.47
CA THR A 288 5.15 4.00 -10.45
C THR A 288 4.33 5.30 -10.57
N HIS A 289 4.22 5.83 -11.81
CA HIS A 289 3.47 7.04 -12.10
C HIS A 289 1.97 6.76 -12.02
N ARG A 290 1.22 7.64 -11.34
CA ARG A 290 -0.18 7.36 -11.00
C ARG A 290 -1.04 8.61 -10.86
N VAL A 291 -2.30 8.46 -11.20
CA VAL A 291 -3.44 9.25 -10.74
C VAL A 291 -4.38 8.26 -10.08
N ILE A 292 -4.44 8.25 -8.76
CA ILE A 292 -5.01 7.11 -8.00
C ILE A 292 -6.47 6.86 -8.39
N ASP A 293 -7.30 7.91 -8.51
CA ASP A 293 -8.70 7.74 -8.88
C ASP A 293 -8.89 7.06 -10.26
N TRP A 294 -7.91 7.21 -11.17
CA TRP A 294 -7.99 6.59 -12.50
C TRP A 294 -7.55 5.12 -12.50
N LEU A 295 -6.77 4.68 -11.51
CA LEU A 295 -6.37 3.27 -11.40
C LEU A 295 -7.58 2.34 -11.32
N GLY A 296 -8.66 2.79 -10.64
CA GLY A 296 -9.90 2.02 -10.51
C GLY A 296 -10.68 1.82 -11.81
N GLU A 297 -10.29 2.48 -12.89
CA GLU A 297 -10.92 2.37 -14.22
C GLU A 297 -10.13 1.47 -15.18
N LEU A 298 -8.96 0.99 -14.77
CA LEU A 298 -8.15 0.09 -15.58
C LEU A 298 -8.83 -1.28 -15.73
N PRO A 299 -8.68 -1.96 -16.89
CA PRO A 299 -9.30 -3.26 -17.16
C PRO A 299 -8.51 -4.42 -16.51
N ILE A 300 -8.40 -4.42 -15.19
CA ILE A 300 -7.55 -5.33 -14.40
C ILE A 300 -8.27 -5.78 -13.12
N GLU A 301 -7.82 -6.87 -12.52
CA GLU A 301 -8.30 -7.31 -11.20
C GLU A 301 -7.56 -6.58 -10.06
N TYR A 302 -6.26 -6.31 -10.23
CA TYR A 302 -5.42 -5.66 -9.22
C TYR A 302 -4.35 -4.75 -9.83
N ASP A 303 -3.93 -3.77 -9.05
CA ASP A 303 -2.78 -2.90 -9.33
C ASP A 303 -1.71 -3.04 -8.23
N CYS A 304 -0.44 -2.82 -8.59
CA CYS A 304 0.70 -2.83 -7.69
C CYS A 304 1.54 -1.54 -7.83
N THR A 305 0.92 -0.42 -8.17
CA THR A 305 1.65 0.81 -8.51
C THR A 305 2.02 1.63 -7.28
N ILE A 306 1.19 1.62 -6.23
CA ILE A 306 1.32 2.55 -5.11
C ILE A 306 2.30 2.00 -4.06
N PRO A 307 3.32 2.77 -3.62
CA PRO A 307 4.15 2.41 -2.47
C PRO A 307 3.39 2.56 -1.15
N ASN A 308 3.78 1.80 -0.13
CA ASN A 308 3.47 2.19 1.25
C ASN A 308 4.09 3.55 1.57
N SER A 309 5.39 3.69 1.31
CA SER A 309 6.16 4.93 1.45
C SER A 309 7.40 4.90 0.56
N ASP A 310 7.53 5.82 -0.39
CA ASP A 310 8.77 6.01 -1.14
C ASP A 310 9.06 7.48 -1.45
N PRO A 311 10.12 8.07 -0.85
CA PRO A 311 10.54 9.44 -1.11
C PRO A 311 11.47 9.55 -2.33
N TYR A 312 11.89 8.42 -2.92
CA TYR A 312 12.96 8.39 -3.91
C TYR A 312 12.47 8.21 -5.34
N GLU A 313 11.21 7.85 -5.54
CA GLU A 313 10.63 7.75 -6.87
C GLU A 313 10.40 9.12 -7.54
N PRO A 314 10.30 9.18 -8.88
CA PRO A 314 9.98 10.43 -9.58
C PRO A 314 8.67 11.07 -9.15
N GLN A 315 7.70 10.25 -8.73
CA GLN A 315 6.49 10.67 -8.04
C GLN A 315 6.57 10.16 -6.59
N PRO A 316 7.26 10.88 -5.69
CA PRO A 316 7.38 10.45 -4.31
C PRO A 316 6.03 10.47 -3.61
N GLY A 317 5.86 9.66 -2.57
CA GLY A 317 4.62 9.58 -1.81
C GLY A 317 4.43 8.22 -1.18
N GLY A 318 3.18 7.86 -0.93
CA GLY A 318 2.80 6.57 -0.39
C GLY A 318 1.41 6.57 0.22
N CYS A 319 0.76 5.41 0.18
CA CYS A 319 -0.57 5.20 0.73
C CYS A 319 -0.60 4.96 2.24
N CYS A 320 0.55 4.87 2.91
CA CYS A 320 0.67 4.63 4.35
C CYS A 320 -0.01 3.32 4.83
N SER A 321 -0.40 2.44 3.90
CA SER A 321 -1.04 1.16 4.19
C SER A 321 -0.07 0.00 4.01
N VAL A 322 -0.11 -0.95 4.92
CA VAL A 322 0.54 -2.26 4.77
C VAL A 322 -0.45 -3.33 4.29
N TRP A 323 -1.72 -3.00 4.12
CA TRP A 323 -2.74 -3.92 3.61
C TRP A 323 -3.21 -3.51 2.24
N PRO A 324 -3.71 -4.47 1.45
CA PRO A 324 -4.44 -4.15 0.22
C PRO A 324 -5.66 -3.27 0.50
N PHE A 325 -6.06 -2.50 -0.50
CA PHE A 325 -7.27 -1.67 -0.44
C PHE A 325 -7.93 -1.56 -1.80
N PHE A 326 -9.14 -1.02 -1.84
CA PHE A 326 -9.89 -0.87 -3.08
C PHE A 326 -9.75 0.54 -3.65
N VAL A 327 -9.50 0.62 -4.95
CA VAL A 327 -9.64 1.82 -5.78
C VAL A 327 -10.72 1.50 -6.82
N GLY A 328 -11.95 1.98 -6.63
CA GLY A 328 -13.08 1.47 -7.40
C GLY A 328 -13.25 -0.04 -7.19
N ASP A 329 -13.26 -0.79 -8.29
CA ASP A 329 -13.33 -2.25 -8.27
C ASP A 329 -11.94 -2.92 -8.34
N VAL A 330 -10.87 -2.17 -8.49
CA VAL A 330 -9.50 -2.68 -8.53
C VAL A 330 -8.95 -2.84 -7.12
N VAL A 331 -8.26 -3.94 -6.83
CA VAL A 331 -7.53 -4.13 -5.58
C VAL A 331 -6.12 -3.58 -5.74
N GLU A 332 -5.78 -2.54 -5.00
CA GLU A 332 -4.40 -2.09 -4.88
C GLU A 332 -3.64 -2.99 -3.91
N LEU A 333 -2.50 -3.50 -4.35
CA LEU A 333 -1.53 -4.22 -3.55
C LEU A 333 -0.31 -3.32 -3.36
N PRO A 334 -0.19 -2.57 -2.25
CA PRO A 334 0.90 -1.62 -2.10
C PRO A 334 2.24 -2.35 -1.98
N TRP A 335 3.26 -1.89 -2.72
CA TRP A 335 4.59 -2.40 -2.44
C TRP A 335 5.16 -1.77 -1.17
N THR A 336 5.63 -2.63 -0.27
CA THR A 336 5.94 -2.29 1.11
C THR A 336 7.43 -2.41 1.44
N LEU A 337 8.22 -3.09 0.61
CA LEU A 337 9.67 -3.09 0.70
C LEU A 337 10.25 -2.09 -0.30
N PRO A 338 11.31 -1.33 0.03
CA PRO A 338 12.00 -0.49 -0.95
C PRO A 338 12.43 -1.33 -2.15
N GLN A 339 12.17 -0.84 -3.36
CA GLN A 339 12.58 -1.55 -4.57
C GLN A 339 14.11 -1.70 -4.68
N ASP A 340 14.58 -2.68 -5.43
CA ASP A 340 15.99 -2.95 -5.66
C ASP A 340 16.75 -1.75 -6.26
N HIS A 341 16.09 -0.97 -7.13
CA HIS A 341 16.65 0.28 -7.65
C HIS A 341 16.96 1.27 -6.53
N THR A 342 16.04 1.49 -5.63
CA THR A 342 16.23 2.38 -4.48
C THR A 342 17.28 1.81 -3.54
N LEU A 343 17.12 0.59 -3.08
CA LEU A 343 17.97 0.02 -2.04
C LEU A 343 19.39 -0.28 -2.54
N LEU A 344 19.52 -1.06 -3.62
CA LEU A 344 20.81 -1.57 -4.08
C LEU A 344 21.53 -0.59 -5.02
N THR A 345 20.78 0.19 -5.81
CA THR A 345 21.37 1.07 -6.82
C THR A 345 21.52 2.50 -6.32
N LEU A 346 20.52 3.12 -5.71
CA LEU A 346 20.58 4.50 -5.23
C LEU A 346 21.30 4.60 -3.86
N LEU A 347 20.83 3.84 -2.87
CA LEU A 347 21.34 3.86 -1.50
C LEU A 347 22.58 2.96 -1.32
N ARG A 348 22.82 2.00 -2.22
CA ARG A 348 23.97 1.11 -2.26
C ARG A 348 24.08 0.16 -1.07
N HIS A 349 22.96 -0.32 -0.55
CA HIS A 349 23.01 -1.43 0.39
C HIS A 349 23.66 -2.66 -0.25
N ARG A 350 24.33 -3.46 0.56
CA ARG A 350 25.07 -4.65 0.15
C ARG A 350 24.62 -5.90 0.90
N THR A 351 23.64 -5.74 1.76
CA THR A 351 22.99 -6.81 2.53
C THR A 351 21.47 -6.64 2.48
N PRO A 352 20.67 -7.70 2.72
CA PRO A 352 19.23 -7.64 2.76
C PRO A 352 18.67 -7.12 4.09
N ASP A 353 19.50 -6.68 5.04
CA ASP A 353 19.11 -6.39 6.43
C ASP A 353 17.91 -5.45 6.53
N LEU A 354 17.89 -4.38 5.72
CA LEU A 354 16.76 -3.44 5.73
C LEU A 354 15.47 -4.11 5.25
N TRP A 355 15.52 -4.89 4.18
CA TRP A 355 14.37 -5.64 3.67
C TRP A 355 13.84 -6.65 4.69
N LEU A 356 14.74 -7.41 5.34
CA LEU A 356 14.37 -8.41 6.35
C LEU A 356 13.80 -7.77 7.62
N ALA A 357 14.40 -6.67 8.07
CA ALA A 357 13.89 -5.92 9.22
C ALA A 357 12.49 -5.34 8.95
N GLN A 358 12.29 -4.84 7.73
CA GLN A 358 11.00 -4.29 7.32
C GLN A 358 9.95 -5.39 7.12
N ALA A 359 10.30 -6.53 6.51
CA ALA A 359 9.41 -7.69 6.43
C ALA A 359 8.96 -8.15 7.82
N ALA A 360 9.87 -8.17 8.80
CA ALA A 360 9.54 -8.49 10.19
C ALA A 360 8.63 -7.44 10.84
N ALA A 361 8.78 -6.16 10.51
CA ALA A 361 7.88 -5.10 10.99
C ALA A 361 6.49 -5.23 10.39
N ILE A 362 6.39 -5.50 9.08
CA ILE A 362 5.12 -5.72 8.38
C ILE A 362 4.40 -6.98 8.89
N GLU A 363 5.14 -8.06 9.19
CA GLU A 363 4.57 -9.27 9.80
C GLU A 363 3.95 -8.99 11.17
N ARG A 364 4.55 -8.09 11.99
CA ARG A 364 3.93 -7.66 13.26
C ARG A 364 2.68 -6.82 13.07
N GLU A 365 2.58 -6.09 11.96
CA GLU A 365 1.39 -5.36 11.56
C GLU A 365 0.36 -6.25 10.83
N HIS A 366 0.65 -7.53 10.63
CA HIS A 366 -0.19 -8.47 9.87
C HIS A 366 -0.46 -8.00 8.44
N GLY A 367 0.51 -7.34 7.82
CA GLY A 367 0.39 -6.70 6.51
C GLY A 367 0.82 -7.57 5.33
N LEU A 368 0.89 -6.95 4.17
CA LEU A 368 1.41 -7.50 2.93
C LEU A 368 2.90 -7.13 2.78
N VAL A 369 3.78 -8.10 2.84
CA VAL A 369 5.19 -7.94 2.45
C VAL A 369 5.27 -8.05 0.94
N GLN A 370 5.45 -6.93 0.25
CA GLN A 370 5.56 -6.92 -1.21
C GLN A 370 6.89 -6.32 -1.66
N CYS A 371 7.65 -7.13 -2.42
CA CYS A 371 8.92 -6.75 -3.02
C CYS A 371 8.73 -6.40 -4.50
N LEU A 372 9.28 -5.26 -4.91
CA LEU A 372 9.43 -4.85 -6.30
C LEU A 372 10.90 -4.92 -6.68
N SER A 373 11.22 -5.66 -7.74
CA SER A 373 12.58 -5.73 -8.29
C SER A 373 12.58 -5.90 -9.81
N HIS A 374 13.78 -5.93 -10.42
CA HIS A 374 13.93 -5.97 -11.87
C HIS A 374 14.97 -7.02 -12.26
N PRO A 375 14.66 -7.94 -13.21
CA PRO A 375 15.62 -8.93 -13.70
C PRO A 375 16.71 -8.31 -14.57
N ASP A 376 16.56 -7.08 -14.98
CA ASP A 376 17.33 -6.38 -16.00
C ASP A 376 18.78 -6.06 -15.59
N ARG A 377 19.62 -5.71 -16.59
CA ARG A 377 21.00 -5.23 -16.37
C ARG A 377 21.02 -3.94 -15.56
N GLY A 378 21.94 -3.89 -14.61
CA GLY A 378 22.03 -2.79 -13.65
C GLY A 378 21.14 -2.97 -12.42
N TYR A 379 20.35 -4.05 -12.38
CA TYR A 379 19.52 -4.53 -11.27
C TYR A 379 19.93 -5.96 -10.89
N LEU A 380 18.98 -6.88 -10.72
CA LEU A 380 19.26 -8.25 -10.26
C LEU A 380 20.03 -9.12 -11.27
N ALA A 381 20.19 -8.70 -12.53
CA ALA A 381 21.14 -9.34 -13.44
C ALA A 381 22.61 -9.24 -12.96
N GLU A 382 22.94 -8.22 -12.14
CA GLU A 382 24.28 -8.07 -11.60
C GLU A 382 24.50 -9.05 -10.44
N ALA A 383 25.61 -9.82 -10.50
CA ALA A 383 25.89 -10.92 -9.57
C ALA A 383 25.90 -10.48 -8.09
N ASP A 384 26.45 -9.28 -7.79
CA ASP A 384 26.47 -8.74 -6.43
C ASP A 384 25.08 -8.41 -5.87
N LYS A 385 24.17 -7.94 -6.72
CA LYS A 385 22.80 -7.63 -6.32
C LYS A 385 21.93 -8.88 -6.25
N ARG A 386 22.14 -9.81 -7.18
CA ARG A 386 21.47 -11.11 -7.17
C ARG A 386 21.80 -11.91 -5.91
N ALA A 387 23.04 -11.84 -5.44
CA ALA A 387 23.45 -12.47 -4.18
C ALA A 387 22.67 -11.87 -2.98
N VAL A 388 22.51 -10.55 -2.90
CA VAL A 388 21.70 -9.90 -1.86
C VAL A 388 20.23 -10.32 -1.93
N TYR A 389 19.70 -10.49 -3.16
CA TYR A 389 18.32 -10.97 -3.34
C TYR A 389 18.17 -12.44 -2.92
N ALA A 390 19.14 -13.31 -3.23
CA ALA A 390 19.17 -14.69 -2.77
C ALA A 390 19.20 -14.80 -1.23
N GLU A 391 19.99 -13.94 -0.57
CA GLU A 391 20.00 -13.85 0.89
C GLU A 391 18.65 -13.35 1.45
N LEU A 392 17.97 -12.40 0.77
CA LEU A 392 16.60 -12.01 1.11
C LEU A 392 15.65 -13.20 1.04
N LEU A 393 15.66 -13.94 -0.09
CA LEU A 393 14.80 -15.12 -0.27
C LEU A 393 15.04 -16.16 0.82
N SER A 394 16.32 -16.44 1.16
CA SER A 394 16.68 -17.34 2.26
C SER A 394 16.07 -16.90 3.59
N GLY A 395 16.20 -15.62 3.95
CA GLY A 395 15.66 -15.08 5.19
C GLY A 395 14.12 -15.04 5.23
N LEU A 396 13.47 -14.85 4.07
CA LEU A 396 12.00 -14.93 3.96
C LEU A 396 11.52 -16.38 4.02
N ALA A 397 12.32 -17.34 3.52
CA ALA A 397 11.99 -18.76 3.57
C ALA A 397 11.90 -19.31 5.01
N GLU A 398 12.64 -18.73 5.95
CA GLU A 398 12.65 -19.09 7.36
C GLU A 398 11.43 -18.56 8.15
N ARG A 399 10.48 -17.87 7.49
CA ARG A 399 9.28 -17.26 8.13
C ARG A 399 8.02 -18.07 7.81
N PRO A 400 7.62 -19.03 8.65
CA PRO A 400 6.46 -19.89 8.38
C PRO A 400 5.12 -19.15 8.49
N GLY A 401 5.10 -17.98 9.16
CA GLY A 401 3.90 -17.15 9.28
C GLY A 401 3.51 -16.36 8.03
N LEU A 402 4.34 -16.41 6.96
CA LEU A 402 4.08 -15.72 5.71
C LEU A 402 3.33 -16.62 4.72
N TRP A 403 2.17 -16.17 4.28
CA TRP A 403 1.47 -16.75 3.13
C TRP A 403 2.20 -16.34 1.84
N ARG A 404 2.96 -17.26 1.25
CA ARG A 404 3.66 -17.06 -0.02
C ARG A 404 2.67 -17.19 -1.16
N ALA A 405 2.26 -16.08 -1.74
CA ALA A 405 1.18 -16.00 -2.71
C ALA A 405 1.59 -15.23 -3.97
N LEU A 406 0.87 -15.46 -5.05
CA LEU A 406 0.93 -14.61 -6.23
C LEU A 406 0.04 -13.37 -6.01
N PRO A 407 0.35 -12.24 -6.65
CA PRO A 407 -0.47 -11.03 -6.54
C PRO A 407 -1.96 -11.26 -6.81
N ARG A 408 -2.30 -12.02 -7.87
CA ARG A 408 -3.70 -12.36 -8.19
C ARG A 408 -4.41 -13.13 -7.07
N ASP A 409 -3.68 -14.00 -6.35
CA ASP A 409 -4.25 -14.81 -5.28
C ASP A 409 -4.56 -13.93 -4.07
N VAL A 410 -3.65 -12.98 -3.75
CA VAL A 410 -3.88 -11.97 -2.71
C VAL A 410 -5.08 -11.08 -3.07
N ALA A 411 -5.16 -10.60 -4.30
CA ALA A 411 -6.26 -9.73 -4.74
C ALA A 411 -7.62 -10.46 -4.67
N ARG A 412 -7.69 -11.71 -5.14
CA ARG A 412 -8.90 -12.53 -5.09
C ARG A 412 -9.28 -12.89 -3.66
N TRP A 413 -8.31 -13.21 -2.81
CA TRP A 413 -8.52 -13.39 -1.38
C TRP A 413 -9.12 -12.13 -0.75
N TRP A 414 -8.53 -10.96 -1.01
CA TRP A 414 -8.97 -9.71 -0.43
C TRP A 414 -10.41 -9.36 -0.79
N ARG A 415 -10.80 -9.59 -2.06
CA ARG A 415 -12.19 -9.46 -2.52
C ARG A 415 -13.12 -10.41 -1.79
N ARG A 416 -12.76 -11.68 -1.68
CA ARG A 416 -13.57 -12.69 -1.00
C ARG A 416 -13.75 -12.35 0.47
N ARG A 417 -12.67 -12.00 1.17
CA ARG A 417 -12.72 -11.57 2.55
C ARG A 417 -13.59 -10.31 2.73
N ALA A 418 -13.47 -9.31 1.87
CA ALA A 418 -14.28 -8.10 1.92
C ALA A 418 -15.78 -8.37 1.72
N GLY A 419 -16.15 -9.38 0.95
CA GLY A 419 -17.54 -9.81 0.77
C GLY A 419 -18.09 -10.73 1.87
N ALA A 420 -17.22 -11.28 2.73
CA ALA A 420 -17.66 -12.20 3.79
C ALA A 420 -18.28 -11.44 4.96
N THR A 421 -19.33 -12.00 5.55
CA THR A 421 -19.99 -11.49 6.77
C THR A 421 -19.72 -12.37 7.98
N GLU A 422 -19.28 -13.60 7.75
CA GLU A 422 -19.01 -14.61 8.77
C GLU A 422 -17.71 -15.37 8.45
N PRO A 423 -17.07 -16.01 9.44
CA PRO A 423 -15.97 -16.94 9.21
C PRO A 423 -16.39 -18.08 8.28
N GLY A 424 -15.43 -18.58 7.50
CA GLY A 424 -15.57 -19.74 6.63
C GLY A 424 -14.43 -20.73 6.85
N ASP A 425 -14.33 -21.75 6.02
CA ASP A 425 -13.31 -22.80 6.19
C ASP A 425 -11.89 -22.24 6.23
N ASP A 426 -11.60 -21.20 5.45
CA ASP A 426 -10.29 -20.55 5.33
C ASP A 426 -10.26 -19.10 5.88
N ILE A 427 -11.42 -18.53 6.27
CA ILE A 427 -11.51 -17.22 6.92
C ILE A 427 -11.61 -17.43 8.44
N ARG A 428 -10.51 -17.25 9.14
CA ARG A 428 -10.41 -17.38 10.59
C ARG A 428 -10.88 -16.12 11.31
N ARG A 429 -10.97 -16.20 12.63
CA ARG A 429 -11.23 -15.05 13.50
C ARG A 429 -9.94 -14.59 14.13
N GLY A 430 -9.68 -13.28 14.08
CA GLY A 430 -8.71 -12.59 14.90
C GLY A 430 -9.41 -11.92 16.08
N THR A 431 -8.64 -11.46 17.05
CA THR A 431 -9.15 -10.78 18.24
C THR A 431 -8.54 -9.41 18.39
N ALA A 432 -9.36 -8.37 18.57
CA ALA A 432 -8.93 -7.05 18.98
C ALA A 432 -9.19 -6.86 20.47
N ARG A 433 -8.19 -6.38 21.23
CA ARG A 433 -8.30 -6.11 22.67
C ARG A 433 -8.00 -4.67 22.99
N LEU A 434 -8.89 -4.05 23.74
CA LEU A 434 -8.74 -2.70 24.24
C LEU A 434 -7.77 -2.72 25.44
N GLY A 435 -6.74 -1.85 25.38
CA GLY A 435 -5.83 -1.61 26.49
C GLY A 435 -6.33 -0.48 27.41
N GLU A 436 -5.39 0.32 27.93
CA GLU A 436 -5.74 1.41 28.85
C GLU A 436 -6.49 2.56 28.16
N THR A 437 -6.24 2.77 26.88
CA THR A 437 -6.87 3.82 26.08
C THR A 437 -7.34 3.30 24.71
N VAL A 438 -8.21 4.06 24.03
CA VAL A 438 -8.66 3.74 22.66
C VAL A 438 -7.54 3.77 21.61
N LEU A 439 -6.37 4.30 21.95
CA LEU A 439 -5.16 4.27 21.13
C LEU A 439 -4.30 3.02 21.38
N ASP A 440 -4.55 2.32 22.48
CA ASP A 440 -3.82 1.12 22.89
C ASP A 440 -4.67 -0.12 22.60
N VAL A 441 -4.59 -0.60 21.37
CA VAL A 441 -5.30 -1.80 20.93
C VAL A 441 -4.33 -2.82 20.39
N THR A 442 -4.38 -4.04 20.93
CA THR A 442 -3.69 -5.20 20.37
C THR A 442 -4.59 -5.92 19.38
N VAL A 443 -3.96 -6.45 18.35
CA VAL A 443 -4.61 -7.27 17.32
C VAL A 443 -3.89 -8.61 17.27
N ASP A 444 -4.61 -9.66 17.64
CA ASP A 444 -4.05 -11.01 17.76
C ASP A 444 -4.53 -11.91 16.61
N PRO A 445 -3.63 -12.73 16.04
CA PRO A 445 -3.98 -13.72 15.04
C PRO A 445 -4.86 -14.83 15.63
N PRO A 446 -5.50 -15.62 14.76
CA PRO A 446 -6.18 -16.86 15.16
C PRO A 446 -5.26 -17.80 15.96
N SER A 447 -5.81 -18.42 16.99
CA SER A 447 -5.13 -19.43 17.80
C SER A 447 -4.93 -20.76 17.04
#